data_3c6c1755d531538dd4c083aa577124d7
#
_entry.id   3c6c1755d531538dd4c083aa577124d7
#
_cell.length_a   1.000
_cell.length_b   1.000
_cell.length_c   1.000
_cell.angle_alpha   90.00
_cell.angle_beta   90.00
_cell.angle_gamma   90.00
#
_symmetry.space_group_name_H-M   'P 1'
#
loop_
_entity.id
_entity.type
_entity.pdbx_description
1 polymer ?
#
loop_
_entity_poly.entity_id
_entity_poly.type
_entity_poly.pdbx_seq_one_letter_code
_entity_poly.pdbx_strand_id
1 'polypeptide(L)'
;INISDEVLEAQAQAQAAAEAQAIADAQINDATKIVLGRAITIGDYIVTVQSIGKGTDYEGNNILVINYDFTNNSDTEQMASFAVNFTAYQNGIETDSFLISDDIDLGIGQKRIKPGTTITGVQTGAVLEDDSVLTIELDELISFDEVVFTIEVDPASL
;
A
#
# COMPACT_ATOMS: atom_id res chain seq x y z
N ILE A 1 56.25 7.03 10.30
CA ILE A 1 55.33 5.95 9.89
C ILE A 1 53.94 6.34 10.25
N ASN A 2 53.13 6.60 9.24
CA ASN A 2 51.73 7.05 9.42
C ASN A 2 50.76 5.90 9.23
N ILE A 3 50.86 4.88 10.04
CA ILE A 3 49.91 3.79 10.10
C ILE A 3 48.49 4.31 10.43
N SER A 4 48.43 5.37 11.27
CA SER A 4 47.12 6.00 11.63
C SER A 4 46.45 6.68 10.48
N ASP A 5 47.16 7.19 9.47
CA ASP A 5 46.53 7.80 8.29
C ASP A 5 45.87 6.74 7.38
N GLU A 6 46.53 5.59 7.19
CA GLU A 6 45.98 4.47 6.44
C GLU A 6 44.74 3.89 7.12
N VAL A 7 44.75 3.77 8.46
CA VAL A 7 43.62 3.31 9.25
C VAL A 7 42.48 4.32 9.18
N LEU A 8 42.75 5.61 9.25
CA LEU A 8 41.72 6.66 9.13
C LEU A 8 41.10 6.67 7.73
N GLU A 9 41.85 6.47 6.66
CA GLU A 9 41.31 6.35 5.31
C GLU A 9 40.41 5.12 5.16
N ALA A 10 40.83 3.97 5.69
CA ALA A 10 40.05 2.75 5.65
C ALA A 10 38.75 2.88 6.45
N GLN A 11 38.78 3.54 7.60
CA GLN A 11 37.58 3.80 8.41
C GLN A 11 36.62 4.77 7.71
N ALA A 12 37.16 5.83 7.09
CA ALA A 12 36.35 6.79 6.36
C ALA A 12 35.66 6.13 5.14
N GLN A 13 36.33 5.25 4.42
CA GLN A 13 35.77 4.49 3.31
C GLN A 13 34.70 3.51 3.77
N ALA A 14 34.92 2.81 4.88
CA ALA A 14 33.92 1.90 5.45
C ALA A 14 32.69 2.65 5.93
N GLN A 15 32.84 3.80 6.54
CA GLN A 15 31.74 4.64 7.00
C GLN A 15 30.93 5.19 5.81
N ALA A 16 31.59 5.66 4.76
CA ALA A 16 30.93 6.14 3.55
C ALA A 16 30.13 5.04 2.85
N ALA A 17 30.65 3.80 2.80
CA ALA A 17 29.95 2.65 2.25
C ALA A 17 28.72 2.28 3.10
N ALA A 18 28.82 2.33 4.43
CA ALA A 18 27.71 2.05 5.34
C ALA A 18 26.61 3.13 5.22
N GLU A 19 26.98 4.40 5.10
CA GLU A 19 26.03 5.49 4.89
C GLU A 19 25.32 5.37 3.54
N ALA A 20 26.04 5.04 2.47
CA ALA A 20 25.48 4.82 1.15
C ALA A 20 24.48 3.64 1.15
N GLN A 21 24.80 2.56 1.86
CA GLN A 21 23.92 1.40 1.99
C GLN A 21 22.64 1.76 2.79
N ALA A 22 22.77 2.52 3.88
CA ALA A 22 21.63 2.98 4.67
C ALA A 22 20.70 3.87 3.86
N ILE A 23 21.24 4.76 3.02
CA ILE A 23 20.44 5.61 2.11
C ILE A 23 19.74 4.75 1.05
N ALA A 24 20.42 3.76 0.48
CA ALA A 24 19.83 2.86 -0.51
C ALA A 24 18.70 2.03 0.11
N ASP A 25 18.88 1.50 1.33
CA ASP A 25 17.85 0.75 2.05
C ASP A 25 16.64 1.64 2.38
N ALA A 26 16.85 2.87 2.80
CA ALA A 26 15.80 3.84 3.06
C ALA A 26 15.01 4.18 1.78
N GLN A 27 15.68 4.34 0.63
CA GLN A 27 15.04 4.60 -0.65
C GLN A 27 14.20 3.41 -1.13
N ILE A 28 14.67 2.17 -0.91
CA ILE A 28 13.91 0.96 -1.23
C ILE A 28 12.64 0.89 -0.38
N ASN A 29 12.73 1.16 0.92
CA ASN A 29 11.58 1.21 1.82
C ASN A 29 10.58 2.28 1.40
N ASP A 30 11.04 3.48 1.00
CA ASP A 30 10.18 4.55 0.49
C ASP A 30 9.54 4.18 -0.84
N ALA A 31 10.24 3.45 -1.72
CA ALA A 31 9.73 3.05 -3.03
C ALA A 31 8.55 2.07 -2.92
N THR A 32 8.49 1.27 -1.85
CA THR A 32 7.41 0.31 -1.59
C THR A 32 6.40 0.80 -0.55
N LYS A 33 6.48 2.07 -0.18
CA LYS A 33 5.57 2.68 0.80
C LYS A 33 4.42 3.37 0.09
N ILE A 34 3.20 3.10 0.56
CA ILE A 34 2.03 3.83 0.11
C ILE A 34 2.04 5.21 0.76
N VAL A 35 1.95 6.25 -0.07
CA VAL A 35 1.77 7.63 0.38
C VAL A 35 0.46 8.15 -0.22
N LEU A 36 -0.42 8.70 0.61
CA LEU A 36 -1.70 9.23 0.16
C LEU A 36 -1.51 10.29 -0.92
N GLY A 37 -2.24 10.16 -2.02
CA GLY A 37 -2.17 11.08 -3.16
C GLY A 37 -1.03 10.81 -4.13
N ARG A 38 -0.15 9.86 -3.86
CA ARG A 38 0.97 9.50 -4.75
C ARG A 38 0.61 8.30 -5.61
N ALA A 39 0.77 8.43 -6.92
CA ALA A 39 0.55 7.34 -7.86
C ALA A 39 1.58 6.22 -7.68
N ILE A 40 1.09 4.99 -7.65
CA ILE A 40 1.88 3.76 -7.55
C ILE A 40 1.67 2.98 -8.84
N THR A 41 2.76 2.61 -9.50
CA THR A 41 2.71 1.67 -10.62
C THR A 41 2.89 0.25 -10.09
N ILE A 42 1.89 -0.59 -10.32
CA ILE A 42 1.90 -1.99 -9.91
C ILE A 42 1.51 -2.84 -11.14
N GLY A 43 2.49 -3.53 -11.71
CA GLY A 43 2.28 -4.23 -12.99
C GLY A 43 1.83 -3.28 -14.10
N ASP A 44 0.72 -3.63 -14.74
CA ASP A 44 0.09 -2.82 -15.79
C ASP A 44 -0.93 -1.79 -15.24
N TYR A 45 -0.93 -1.55 -13.95
CA TYR A 45 -1.90 -0.69 -13.29
C TYR A 45 -1.25 0.47 -12.57
N ILE A 46 -1.99 1.56 -12.44
CA ILE A 46 -1.62 2.70 -11.58
C ILE A 46 -2.69 2.83 -10.52
N VAL A 47 -2.27 2.85 -9.26
CA VAL A 47 -3.15 3.01 -8.10
C VAL A 47 -2.72 4.24 -7.32
N THR A 48 -3.66 5.12 -7.01
CA THR A 48 -3.44 6.27 -6.14
C THR A 48 -4.41 6.18 -4.97
N VAL A 49 -3.91 5.89 -3.79
CA VAL A 49 -4.72 5.88 -2.57
C VAL A 49 -4.97 7.32 -2.15
N GLN A 50 -6.20 7.76 -2.21
CA GLN A 50 -6.57 9.15 -1.93
C GLN A 50 -6.85 9.41 -0.46
N SER A 51 -7.51 8.47 0.21
CA SER A 51 -7.84 8.62 1.61
C SER A 51 -8.03 7.28 2.30
N ILE A 52 -7.81 7.28 3.60
CA ILE A 52 -8.08 6.18 4.50
C ILE A 52 -8.87 6.75 5.68
N GLY A 53 -10.05 6.20 5.94
CA GLY A 53 -10.94 6.69 6.99
C GLY A 53 -11.59 5.56 7.76
N LYS A 54 -12.47 5.91 8.68
CA LYS A 54 -13.28 4.98 9.46
C LYS A 54 -14.73 5.00 9.02
N GLY A 55 -15.38 3.86 9.16
CA GLY A 55 -16.83 3.71 9.03
C GLY A 55 -17.33 2.61 9.96
N THR A 56 -18.56 2.19 9.75
CA THR A 56 -19.18 1.09 10.50
C THR A 56 -19.88 0.15 9.52
N ASP A 57 -19.87 -1.15 9.83
CA ASP A 57 -20.64 -2.13 9.09
C ASP A 57 -22.04 -2.32 9.71
N TYR A 58 -22.86 -3.19 9.09
CA TYR A 58 -24.22 -3.43 9.58
C TYR A 58 -24.27 -4.14 10.92
N GLU A 59 -23.20 -4.78 11.34
CA GLU A 59 -23.11 -5.43 12.64
C GLU A 59 -22.61 -4.48 13.75
N GLY A 60 -22.30 -3.23 13.37
CA GLY A 60 -21.78 -2.21 14.29
C GLY A 60 -20.29 -2.28 14.53
N ASN A 61 -19.56 -3.08 13.76
CA ASN A 61 -18.10 -3.14 13.84
C ASN A 61 -17.48 -1.89 13.20
N ASN A 62 -16.40 -1.40 13.78
CA ASN A 62 -15.58 -0.38 13.14
C ASN A 62 -14.88 -0.97 11.92
N ILE A 63 -14.86 -0.22 10.84
CA ILE A 63 -14.21 -0.61 9.60
C ILE A 63 -13.26 0.47 9.13
N LEU A 64 -12.25 0.06 8.38
CA LEU A 64 -11.39 0.93 7.61
C LEU A 64 -12.01 1.12 6.23
N VAL A 65 -12.01 2.34 5.73
CA VAL A 65 -12.48 2.68 4.38
C VAL A 65 -11.30 3.24 3.59
N ILE A 66 -10.95 2.58 2.51
CA ILE A 66 -9.87 2.99 1.60
C ILE A 66 -10.49 3.49 0.31
N ASN A 67 -10.17 4.74 -0.07
CA ASN A 67 -10.56 5.32 -1.36
C ASN A 67 -9.34 5.41 -2.26
N TYR A 68 -9.45 4.94 -3.48
CA TYR A 68 -8.36 5.01 -4.44
C TYR A 68 -8.82 5.21 -5.87
N ASP A 69 -7.93 5.71 -6.69
CA ASP A 69 -8.10 5.80 -8.14
C ASP A 69 -7.32 4.67 -8.80
N PHE A 70 -7.86 4.13 -9.87
CA PHE A 70 -7.29 2.97 -10.56
C PHE A 70 -7.22 3.24 -12.05
N THR A 71 -6.04 3.03 -12.64
CA THR A 71 -5.81 3.14 -14.10
C THR A 71 -5.45 1.77 -14.66
N ASN A 72 -6.16 1.38 -15.71
CA ASN A 72 -5.89 0.14 -16.43
C ASN A 72 -5.01 0.42 -17.67
N ASN A 73 -3.73 0.11 -17.57
CA ASN A 73 -2.79 0.18 -18.70
C ASN A 73 -2.48 -1.22 -19.30
N SER A 74 -3.31 -2.22 -18.97
CA SER A 74 -3.22 -3.54 -19.60
C SER A 74 -3.87 -3.55 -20.99
N ASP A 75 -3.72 -4.65 -21.70
CA ASP A 75 -4.27 -4.83 -23.06
C ASP A 75 -5.74 -5.23 -23.05
N THR A 76 -6.32 -5.53 -21.90
CA THR A 76 -7.67 -6.07 -21.77
C THR A 76 -8.51 -5.25 -20.78
N GLU A 77 -9.81 -5.41 -20.85
CA GLU A 77 -10.73 -4.85 -19.87
C GLU A 77 -10.43 -5.43 -18.47
N GLN A 78 -10.45 -4.58 -17.46
CA GLN A 78 -10.19 -4.97 -16.08
C GLN A 78 -11.18 -4.31 -15.11
N MET A 79 -11.32 -4.93 -13.95
CA MET A 79 -12.04 -4.36 -12.81
C MET A 79 -11.03 -4.12 -11.68
N ALA A 80 -11.09 -2.95 -11.05
CA ALA A 80 -10.15 -2.59 -9.99
C ALA A 80 -10.12 -3.62 -8.86
N SER A 81 -11.28 -4.09 -8.43
CA SER A 81 -11.40 -5.06 -7.33
C SER A 81 -10.82 -6.46 -7.64
N PHE A 82 -10.59 -6.77 -8.92
CA PHE A 82 -9.97 -8.03 -9.35
C PHE A 82 -8.53 -7.86 -9.83
N ALA A 83 -8.12 -6.65 -10.13
CA ALA A 83 -6.77 -6.37 -10.62
C ALA A 83 -5.78 -6.20 -9.47
N VAL A 84 -6.19 -5.51 -8.41
CA VAL A 84 -5.36 -5.22 -7.24
C VAL A 84 -6.08 -5.63 -5.97
N ASN A 85 -5.30 -5.93 -4.93
CA ASN A 85 -5.80 -6.41 -3.66
C ASN A 85 -5.19 -5.62 -2.52
N PHE A 86 -6.05 -5.20 -1.58
CA PHE A 86 -5.64 -4.61 -0.32
C PHE A 86 -5.90 -5.61 0.81
N THR A 87 -4.88 -5.89 1.59
CA THR A 87 -4.96 -6.77 2.75
C THR A 87 -4.56 -6.00 3.99
N ALA A 88 -5.35 -6.09 5.04
CA ALA A 88 -5.07 -5.41 6.30
C ALA A 88 -4.70 -6.42 7.39
N TYR A 89 -3.69 -6.08 8.18
CA TYR A 89 -3.20 -6.90 9.29
C TYR A 89 -3.20 -6.08 10.58
N GLN A 90 -3.65 -6.70 11.65
CA GLN A 90 -3.48 -6.20 13.02
C GLN A 90 -2.80 -7.27 13.85
N ASN A 91 -1.75 -6.92 14.58
CA ASN A 91 -0.97 -7.88 15.39
C ASN A 91 -0.44 -9.08 14.56
N GLY A 92 -0.13 -8.87 13.28
CA GLY A 92 0.34 -9.90 12.38
C GLY A 92 -0.74 -10.86 11.85
N ILE A 93 -2.00 -10.57 12.14
CA ILE A 93 -3.15 -11.40 11.73
C ILE A 93 -4.01 -10.61 10.75
N GLU A 94 -4.32 -11.24 9.61
CA GLU A 94 -5.21 -10.66 8.61
C GLU A 94 -6.59 -10.39 9.22
N THR A 95 -7.11 -9.18 9.00
CA THR A 95 -8.46 -8.82 9.42
C THR A 95 -9.48 -9.22 8.37
N ASP A 96 -10.75 -9.35 8.77
CA ASP A 96 -11.82 -9.64 7.84
C ASP A 96 -11.99 -8.53 6.81
N SER A 97 -12.01 -8.90 5.53
CA SER A 97 -12.26 -7.98 4.41
C SER A 97 -13.67 -8.10 3.85
N PHE A 98 -14.41 -9.15 4.22
CA PHE A 98 -15.82 -9.28 3.85
C PHE A 98 -16.66 -8.45 4.81
N LEU A 99 -17.24 -7.38 4.27
CA LEU A 99 -18.08 -6.48 5.06
C LEU A 99 -19.22 -5.93 4.19
N ILE A 100 -20.32 -5.61 4.87
CA ILE A 100 -21.47 -4.94 4.27
C ILE A 100 -21.67 -3.65 5.05
N SER A 101 -21.59 -2.53 4.36
CA SER A 101 -21.67 -1.21 4.98
C SER A 101 -22.22 -0.17 4.01
N ASP A 102 -23.03 0.76 4.53
CA ASP A 102 -23.45 1.95 3.78
C ASP A 102 -22.28 2.95 3.59
N ASP A 103 -21.20 2.80 4.34
CA ASP A 103 -20.04 3.67 4.25
C ASP A 103 -19.09 3.28 3.11
N ILE A 104 -19.28 2.13 2.47
CA ILE A 104 -18.48 1.65 1.35
C ILE A 104 -19.35 1.26 0.17
N ASP A 105 -19.05 1.82 -1.00
CA ASP A 105 -19.63 1.40 -2.28
C ASP A 105 -18.65 0.47 -2.99
N LEU A 106 -18.86 -0.84 -2.85
CA LEU A 106 -18.04 -1.85 -3.53
C LEU A 106 -18.35 -1.95 -5.02
N GLY A 107 -19.45 -1.39 -5.48
CA GLY A 107 -19.89 -1.49 -6.87
C GLY A 107 -18.98 -0.75 -7.85
N ILE A 108 -18.33 0.33 -7.43
CA ILE A 108 -17.44 1.11 -8.30
C ILE A 108 -16.25 0.25 -8.75
N GLY A 109 -15.65 -0.51 -7.86
CA GLY A 109 -14.51 -1.38 -8.19
C GLY A 109 -14.86 -2.59 -9.06
N GLN A 110 -16.13 -2.89 -9.21
CA GLN A 110 -16.64 -4.00 -10.03
C GLN A 110 -17.00 -3.57 -11.46
N LYS A 111 -16.86 -2.29 -11.78
CA LYS A 111 -17.08 -1.81 -13.14
C LYS A 111 -15.89 -2.18 -14.03
N ARG A 112 -16.18 -2.72 -15.21
CA ARG A 112 -15.15 -2.98 -16.21
C ARG A 112 -14.70 -1.67 -16.85
N ILE A 113 -13.41 -1.46 -16.92
CA ILE A 113 -12.84 -0.32 -17.61
C ILE A 113 -11.92 -0.78 -18.74
N LYS A 114 -11.94 -0.04 -19.82
CA LYS A 114 -11.15 -0.30 -21.02
C LYS A 114 -9.66 0.02 -20.78
N PRO A 115 -8.75 -0.57 -21.59
CA PRO A 115 -7.34 -0.17 -21.58
C PRO A 115 -7.18 1.36 -21.74
N GLY A 116 -6.30 1.94 -20.93
CA GLY A 116 -6.02 3.37 -20.92
C GLY A 116 -7.02 4.22 -20.14
N THR A 117 -7.98 3.61 -19.44
CA THR A 117 -9.02 4.30 -18.68
C THR A 117 -8.66 4.37 -17.20
N THR A 118 -9.00 5.48 -16.56
CA THR A 118 -8.90 5.68 -15.12
C THR A 118 -10.31 5.76 -14.51
N ILE A 119 -10.55 5.02 -13.45
CA ILE A 119 -11.74 5.14 -12.62
C ILE A 119 -11.35 5.73 -11.27
N THR A 120 -12.13 6.69 -10.78
CA THR A 120 -11.89 7.38 -9.52
C THR A 120 -12.90 6.98 -8.46
N GLY A 121 -12.52 7.15 -7.19
CA GLY A 121 -13.44 6.90 -6.08
C GLY A 121 -13.76 5.44 -5.85
N VAL A 122 -12.84 4.53 -6.18
CA VAL A 122 -12.98 3.11 -5.86
C VAL A 122 -12.82 2.94 -4.36
N GLN A 123 -13.70 2.16 -3.75
CA GLN A 123 -13.70 1.94 -2.32
C GLN A 123 -13.47 0.46 -1.99
N THR A 124 -12.67 0.23 -0.98
CA THR A 124 -12.51 -1.06 -0.33
C THR A 124 -12.28 -0.84 1.16
N GLY A 125 -12.27 -1.90 1.94
CA GLY A 125 -12.07 -1.76 3.36
C GLY A 125 -11.79 -3.07 4.06
N ALA A 126 -11.63 -2.97 5.37
CA ALA A 126 -11.40 -4.09 6.25
C ALA A 126 -12.00 -3.82 7.62
N VAL A 127 -12.34 -4.89 8.35
CA VAL A 127 -12.83 -4.79 9.72
C VAL A 127 -11.66 -4.40 10.64
N LEU A 128 -11.91 -3.46 11.55
CA LEU A 128 -10.99 -3.11 12.63
C LEU A 128 -11.31 -4.01 13.82
N GLU A 129 -10.44 -4.96 14.10
CA GLU A 129 -10.63 -5.92 15.21
C GLU A 129 -10.41 -5.25 16.57
N ASP A 130 -9.45 -4.31 16.63
CA ASP A 130 -9.13 -3.54 17.82
C ASP A 130 -8.53 -2.17 17.45
N ASP A 131 -7.98 -1.43 18.41
CA ASP A 131 -7.36 -0.12 18.20
C ASP A 131 -5.86 -0.19 17.89
N SER A 132 -5.32 -1.38 17.68
CA SER A 132 -3.90 -1.52 17.33
C SER A 132 -3.61 -1.02 15.91
N VAL A 133 -2.35 -0.68 15.66
CA VAL A 133 -1.90 -0.22 14.36
C VAL A 133 -2.14 -1.27 13.30
N LEU A 134 -2.70 -0.84 12.17
CA LEU A 134 -2.89 -1.66 10.98
C LEU A 134 -1.68 -1.55 10.06
N THR A 135 -1.32 -2.67 9.46
CA THR A 135 -0.47 -2.69 8.27
C THR A 135 -1.34 -3.05 7.07
N ILE A 136 -1.39 -2.18 6.08
CA ILE A 136 -2.13 -2.43 4.84
C ILE A 136 -1.13 -2.77 3.76
N GLU A 137 -1.35 -3.88 3.07
CA GLU A 137 -0.56 -4.34 1.93
C GLU A 137 -1.38 -4.22 0.65
N LEU A 138 -0.76 -3.68 -0.38
CA LEU A 138 -1.32 -3.58 -1.73
C LEU A 138 -0.46 -4.38 -2.69
N ASP A 139 -1.08 -5.31 -3.39
CA ASP A 139 -0.44 -6.12 -4.43
C ASP A 139 -1.39 -6.37 -5.61
N GLU A 140 -0.87 -6.90 -6.71
CA GLU A 140 -1.71 -7.45 -7.76
C GLU A 140 -2.34 -8.76 -7.29
N LEU A 141 -3.63 -8.95 -7.61
CA LEU A 141 -4.34 -10.17 -7.23
C LEU A 141 -3.75 -11.40 -7.90
N ILE A 142 -3.33 -11.27 -9.16
CA ILE A 142 -2.63 -12.30 -9.92
C ILE A 142 -1.31 -11.70 -10.39
N SER A 143 -0.23 -11.96 -9.66
CA SER A 143 1.09 -11.47 -9.99
C SER A 143 2.13 -12.57 -9.82
N PHE A 144 3.08 -12.59 -10.75
CA PHE A 144 4.30 -13.40 -10.62
C PHE A 144 5.43 -12.63 -9.96
N ASP A 145 5.28 -11.32 -9.82
CA ASP A 145 6.21 -10.43 -9.11
C ASP A 145 5.73 -10.27 -7.67
N GLU A 146 6.63 -10.48 -6.71
CA GLU A 146 6.33 -10.38 -5.28
C GLU A 146 6.48 -8.95 -4.75
N VAL A 147 6.11 -7.95 -5.55
CA VAL A 147 6.17 -6.55 -5.11
C VAL A 147 4.92 -6.22 -4.32
N VAL A 148 5.10 -5.84 -3.06
CA VAL A 148 4.04 -5.44 -2.15
C VAL A 148 4.29 -4.02 -1.67
N PHE A 149 3.28 -3.16 -1.79
CA PHE A 149 3.31 -1.82 -1.25
C PHE A 149 2.60 -1.79 0.10
N THR A 150 3.15 -1.06 1.07
CA THR A 150 2.64 -1.07 2.44
C THR A 150 2.41 0.33 3.00
N ILE A 151 1.47 0.43 3.93
CA ILE A 151 1.27 1.60 4.78
C ILE A 151 0.84 1.14 6.18
N GLU A 152 1.35 1.82 7.19
CA GLU A 152 0.87 1.66 8.56
C GLU A 152 -0.15 2.74 8.88
N VAL A 153 -1.24 2.35 9.51
CA VAL A 153 -2.34 3.25 9.90
C VAL A 153 -2.65 3.04 11.37
N ASP A 154 -2.63 4.14 12.12
CA ASP A 154 -3.11 4.15 13.50
C ASP A 154 -4.61 4.47 13.51
N PRO A 155 -5.48 3.55 13.94
CA PRO A 155 -6.92 3.80 13.98
C PRO A 155 -7.30 5.01 14.82
N ALA A 156 -6.52 5.34 15.83
CA ALA A 156 -6.76 6.52 16.68
C ALA A 156 -6.56 7.85 15.94
N SER A 157 -5.84 7.83 14.80
CA SER A 157 -5.60 9.03 13.98
C SER A 157 -6.67 9.25 12.90
N LEU A 158 -7.61 8.35 12.75
CA LEU A 158 -8.66 8.41 11.73
C LEU A 158 -9.92 9.11 12.21
#